data_68210d4e2d47e07061f9596e33a4ff5a
#
_entry.id   68210d4e2d47e07061f9596e33a4ff5a
#
_cell.length_a   1.000
_cell.length_b   1.000
_cell.length_c   1.000
_cell.angle_alpha   90.00
_cell.angle_beta   90.00
_cell.angle_gamma   90.00
#
_symmetry.space_group_name_H-M   'P 1'
#
loop_
_entity.id
_entity.type
_entity.pdbx_description
1 polymer ?
#
loop_
_entity_poly.entity_id
_entity_poly.type
_entity_poly.pdbx_seq_one_letter_code
_entity_poly.pdbx_strand_id
1 'polypeptide(L)'
;GTKILWRVRTAGITLVYGEWSVQRTVDIYAPATLDLSVTDSAGNSADRMTAFPLHLYAVPGPNTQAPLSYHVAITSNEVYETVDNVGNPRIINRGEEIYSKHFDILTPLDIYLSAGDIDLENNVSYTLTCTVAMNSGLSVEVSRSFTVLWEDVAYTPNAEIGIDRDSFTAMIRPYCVRHKTVKRVVARKNGVFSPTEQTVGRVFGEIVPRTFTDAGEQVYSGITEDGDEVYYCTVDSTEYVQDVLLSVYRREFDGGFTELATGLDNAKSTTIIDPHPSLDYARYRIVATTKSTGAVSFYDPPGHPVNGEAVIIQWDEEWSDFETNEEAALAQPPWSGSLLRLPYNVDISDSTQPDVTLVSFIGRSHPVAYYGTQKGVSSNWNMVIPSTDKETLYALRRLSNWMGNVYVREPSGSGYWANIRVSFSQKHCELTIPVTLNVSRVDGGA
;
A
#
# COMPACT_ATOMS: atom_id res chain seq x y z
N GLY A 1 -22.25 26.90 10.34
CA GLY A 1 -22.03 28.27 9.90
C GLY A 1 -23.16 29.19 10.33
N THR A 2 -22.86 30.43 10.65
CA THR A 2 -23.86 31.46 10.97
C THR A 2 -24.23 32.19 9.70
N LYS A 3 -25.53 32.30 9.43
CA LYS A 3 -26.02 33.08 8.29
C LYS A 3 -26.36 34.48 8.73
N ILE A 4 -25.73 35.49 8.10
CA ILE A 4 -26.09 36.88 8.27
C ILE A 4 -26.93 37.29 7.09
N LEU A 5 -28.13 37.75 7.38
CA LEU A 5 -29.06 38.36 6.42
C LEU A 5 -28.93 39.86 6.49
N TRP A 6 -28.66 40.53 5.39
CA TRP A 6 -28.53 41.97 5.35
C TRP A 6 -29.32 42.60 4.18
N ARG A 7 -29.74 43.81 4.43
CA ARG A 7 -30.38 44.68 3.43
C ARG A 7 -29.85 46.10 3.59
N VAL A 8 -29.88 46.81 2.53
CA VAL A 8 -29.47 48.20 2.50
C VAL A 8 -30.64 49.02 2.01
N ARG A 9 -30.83 50.20 2.59
CA ARG A 9 -31.73 51.22 2.07
C ARG A 9 -31.01 52.59 2.00
N THR A 10 -31.38 53.37 1.05
CA THR A 10 -30.91 54.75 0.96
C THR A 10 -31.62 55.65 1.98
N ALA A 11 -30.87 56.56 2.58
CA ALA A 11 -31.45 57.58 3.40
C ALA A 11 -31.26 58.92 2.70
N GLY A 12 -32.35 59.68 2.48
CA GLY A 12 -32.25 61.03 1.98
C GLY A 12 -31.85 61.99 3.08
N ILE A 13 -31.45 63.22 2.71
CA ILE A 13 -31.02 64.29 3.64
C ILE A 13 -32.15 64.65 4.63
N THR A 14 -33.37 64.42 4.28
CA THR A 14 -34.57 64.67 5.10
C THR A 14 -35.04 63.46 5.92
N LEU A 15 -34.17 62.46 6.10
CA LEU A 15 -34.47 61.18 6.79
C LEU A 15 -35.62 60.37 6.14
N VAL A 16 -35.99 60.67 4.89
CA VAL A 16 -36.87 59.82 4.12
C VAL A 16 -36.06 58.64 3.58
N TYR A 17 -36.45 57.48 4.00
CA TYR A 17 -35.78 56.22 3.60
C TYR A 17 -36.40 55.69 2.31
N GLY A 18 -35.55 55.28 1.38
CA GLY A 18 -35.98 54.54 0.21
C GLY A 18 -36.39 53.10 0.55
N GLU A 19 -36.81 52.35 -0.47
CA GLU A 19 -37.14 50.94 -0.32
C GLU A 19 -35.91 50.13 0.07
N TRP A 20 -36.15 49.02 0.79
CA TRP A 20 -35.10 48.09 1.14
C TRP A 20 -34.59 47.35 -0.10
N SER A 21 -33.30 47.16 -0.22
CA SER A 21 -32.72 46.27 -1.23
C SER A 21 -33.22 44.83 -1.06
N VAL A 22 -33.04 44.03 -2.10
CA VAL A 22 -33.22 42.58 -1.99
C VAL A 22 -32.33 42.07 -0.85
N GLN A 23 -32.87 41.17 -0.05
CA GLN A 23 -32.13 40.53 1.04
C GLN A 23 -31.01 39.67 0.47
N ARG A 24 -29.83 39.86 1.00
CA ARG A 24 -28.67 39.03 0.68
C ARG A 24 -28.24 38.24 1.91
N THR A 25 -27.70 37.08 1.68
CA THR A 25 -27.19 36.18 2.72
C THR A 25 -25.67 36.12 2.62
N VAL A 26 -25.01 36.21 3.74
CA VAL A 26 -23.58 35.93 3.88
C VAL A 26 -23.47 34.78 4.87
N ASP A 27 -22.83 33.73 4.45
CA ASP A 27 -22.50 32.61 5.33
C ASP A 27 -21.16 32.92 6.01
N ILE A 28 -21.18 32.94 7.34
CA ILE A 28 -19.96 33.09 8.15
C ILE A 28 -19.60 31.70 8.68
N TYR A 29 -18.43 31.25 8.31
CA TYR A 29 -17.86 30.02 8.83
C TYR A 29 -16.91 30.33 9.98
N ALA A 30 -16.86 29.43 10.96
CA ALA A 30 -15.81 29.46 11.96
C ALA A 30 -14.44 29.30 11.26
N PRO A 31 -13.36 29.87 11.83
CA PRO A 31 -12.03 29.61 11.32
C PRO A 31 -11.79 28.11 11.20
N ALA A 32 -11.30 27.69 10.07
CA ALA A 32 -10.94 26.30 9.89
C ALA A 32 -9.75 25.95 10.81
N THR A 33 -9.82 24.80 11.46
CA THR A 33 -8.76 24.25 12.28
C THR A 33 -8.43 22.86 11.81
N LEU A 34 -7.18 22.46 11.99
CA LEU A 34 -6.67 21.14 11.68
C LEU A 34 -5.93 20.60 12.91
N ASP A 35 -6.30 19.44 13.40
CA ASP A 35 -5.54 18.73 14.41
C ASP A 35 -4.66 17.69 13.74
N LEU A 36 -3.35 17.78 13.94
CA LEU A 36 -2.35 16.93 13.35
C LEU A 36 -1.62 16.15 14.43
N SER A 37 -1.71 14.85 14.40
CA SER A 37 -0.90 13.95 15.21
C SER A 37 0.07 13.17 14.34
N VAL A 38 1.27 13.01 14.85
CA VAL A 38 2.33 12.20 14.25
C VAL A 38 2.87 11.27 15.33
N THR A 39 2.86 9.96 15.05
CA THR A 39 3.39 8.95 15.98
C THR A 39 4.25 7.96 15.20
N ASP A 40 5.19 7.34 15.88
CA ASP A 40 5.94 6.21 15.32
C ASP A 40 5.31 4.85 15.70
N SER A 41 5.84 3.76 15.19
CA SER A 41 5.35 2.40 15.51
C SER A 41 5.59 2.00 16.96
N ALA A 42 6.47 2.68 17.68
CA ALA A 42 6.71 2.49 19.12
C ALA A 42 5.74 3.32 19.99
N GLY A 43 4.86 4.14 19.38
CA GLY A 43 3.90 5.00 20.07
C GLY A 43 4.49 6.33 20.56
N ASN A 44 5.72 6.69 20.17
CA ASN A 44 6.28 7.99 20.49
C ASN A 44 5.59 9.08 19.68
N SER A 45 5.32 10.21 20.30
CA SER A 45 4.64 11.34 19.65
C SER A 45 5.59 12.49 19.38
N ALA A 46 5.34 13.14 18.27
CA ALA A 46 5.76 14.45 17.77
C ALA A 46 7.24 14.89 17.93
N ASP A 47 7.88 14.74 19.09
CA ASP A 47 9.19 15.33 19.30
C ASP A 47 10.36 14.39 18.98
N ARG A 48 10.10 13.08 19.00
CA ARG A 48 11.13 12.06 18.89
C ARG A 48 10.58 10.81 18.22
N MET A 49 11.12 10.47 17.07
CA MET A 49 10.75 9.27 16.29
C MET A 49 11.87 8.24 16.36
N THR A 50 11.55 7.03 16.80
CA THR A 50 12.53 5.95 17.03
C THR A 50 12.30 4.73 16.15
N ALA A 51 11.20 4.68 15.40
CA ALA A 51 10.85 3.54 14.57
C ALA A 51 9.93 3.92 13.39
N PHE A 52 9.95 3.15 12.33
CA PHE A 52 8.95 3.18 11.25
C PHE A 52 7.81 2.17 11.52
N PRO A 53 6.63 2.36 10.89
CA PRO A 53 6.21 3.50 10.09
C PRO A 53 5.86 4.74 10.94
N LEU A 54 5.90 5.90 10.32
CA LEU A 54 5.31 7.11 10.89
C LEU A 54 3.82 7.12 10.56
N HIS A 55 2.99 7.19 11.57
CA HIS A 55 1.54 7.33 11.43
C HIS A 55 1.15 8.80 11.48
N LEU A 56 0.59 9.31 10.41
CA LEU A 56 0.05 10.65 10.29
C LEU A 56 -1.47 10.60 10.34
N TYR A 57 -2.02 11.27 11.32
CA TYR A 57 -3.47 11.41 11.46
C TYR A 57 -3.85 12.89 11.54
N ALA A 58 -4.61 13.37 10.56
CA ALA A 58 -5.02 14.77 10.49
C ALA A 58 -6.53 14.89 10.39
N VAL A 59 -7.13 15.58 11.38
CA VAL A 59 -8.58 15.73 11.51
C VAL A 59 -8.94 17.21 11.43
N PRO A 60 -9.77 17.63 10.47
CA PRO A 60 -10.37 18.95 10.49
C PRO A 60 -11.20 19.16 11.75
N GLY A 61 -11.04 20.31 12.39
CA GLY A 61 -11.74 20.62 13.63
C GLY A 61 -13.27 20.62 13.50
N PRO A 62 -13.98 20.47 14.60
CA PRO A 62 -15.44 20.50 14.60
C PRO A 62 -15.93 21.86 14.06
N ASN A 63 -16.96 21.85 13.24
CA ASN A 63 -17.54 22.99 12.51
C ASN A 63 -16.74 23.51 11.32
N THR A 64 -15.65 22.86 10.93
CA THR A 64 -15.02 23.11 9.63
C THR A 64 -15.82 22.45 8.51
N GLN A 65 -15.65 22.96 7.30
CA GLN A 65 -16.23 22.31 6.12
C GLN A 65 -15.51 21.02 5.81
N ALA A 66 -16.16 20.16 5.00
CA ALA A 66 -15.52 18.92 4.55
C ALA A 66 -14.21 19.22 3.79
N PRO A 67 -13.15 18.46 4.05
CA PRO A 67 -11.91 18.58 3.30
C PRO A 67 -12.12 18.15 1.84
N LEU A 68 -11.39 18.78 0.94
CA LEU A 68 -11.28 18.36 -0.47
C LEU A 68 -10.01 17.55 -0.70
N SER A 69 -8.92 18.01 -0.12
CA SER A 69 -7.61 17.39 -0.29
C SER A 69 -6.66 17.77 0.82
N TYR A 70 -5.64 16.97 0.99
CA TYR A 70 -4.53 17.23 1.89
C TYR A 70 -3.23 17.27 1.10
N HIS A 71 -2.33 18.13 1.49
CA HIS A 71 -0.96 18.15 1.03
C HIS A 71 -0.04 17.94 2.24
N VAL A 72 0.80 16.91 2.18
CA VAL A 72 1.76 16.59 3.23
C VAL A 72 3.15 16.78 2.68
N ALA A 73 3.95 17.59 3.35
CA ALA A 73 5.35 17.83 3.03
C ALA A 73 6.23 17.62 4.26
N ILE A 74 7.43 17.08 4.08
CA ILE A 74 8.45 16.96 5.12
C ILE A 74 9.70 17.67 4.64
N THR A 75 10.19 18.62 5.45
CA THR A 75 11.38 19.40 5.15
C THR A 75 12.45 19.15 6.20
N SER A 76 13.71 19.21 5.81
CA SER A 76 14.83 19.13 6.73
C SER A 76 15.02 20.45 7.47
N ASN A 77 15.23 20.39 8.78
CA ASN A 77 15.61 21.56 9.60
C ASN A 77 17.12 21.78 9.66
N GLU A 78 17.89 20.85 9.13
CA GLU A 78 19.35 20.82 9.22
C GLU A 78 19.97 20.54 7.85
N VAL A 79 21.28 20.78 7.76
CA VAL A 79 22.07 20.38 6.59
C VAL A 79 22.76 19.08 6.94
N TYR A 80 22.58 18.05 6.08
CA TYR A 80 23.23 16.76 6.28
C TYR A 80 23.61 16.12 4.94
N GLU A 81 24.56 15.19 5.01
CA GLU A 81 25.00 14.40 3.88
C GLU A 81 24.27 13.05 3.89
N THR A 82 23.75 12.62 2.75
CA THR A 82 23.12 11.31 2.54
C THR A 82 23.55 10.75 1.20
N VAL A 83 23.00 9.62 0.84
CA VAL A 83 23.20 9.00 -0.49
C VAL A 83 21.85 8.92 -1.20
N ASP A 84 21.84 9.17 -2.50
CA ASP A 84 20.65 8.97 -3.31
C ASP A 84 20.33 7.48 -3.53
N ASN A 85 19.22 7.17 -4.18
CA ASN A 85 18.75 5.80 -4.47
C ASN A 85 19.74 4.99 -5.32
N VAL A 86 20.71 5.65 -5.94
CA VAL A 86 21.76 5.04 -6.78
C VAL A 86 23.10 4.95 -6.04
N GLY A 87 23.15 5.47 -4.81
CA GLY A 87 24.34 5.46 -3.95
C GLY A 87 25.29 6.64 -4.15
N ASN A 88 24.87 7.71 -4.88
CA ASN A 88 25.67 8.93 -5.00
C ASN A 88 25.50 9.81 -3.77
N PRO A 89 26.58 10.47 -3.30
CA PRO A 89 26.48 11.44 -2.22
C PRO A 89 25.54 12.60 -2.60
N ARG A 90 24.66 12.93 -1.69
CA ARG A 90 23.73 14.05 -1.81
C ARG A 90 23.79 14.88 -0.53
N ILE A 91 23.80 16.18 -0.67
CA ILE A 91 23.68 17.12 0.46
C ILE A 91 22.23 17.59 0.47
N ILE A 92 21.58 17.38 1.58
CA ILE A 92 20.26 17.95 1.87
C ILE A 92 20.46 19.26 2.59
N ASN A 93 19.86 20.31 2.06
CA ASN A 93 19.93 21.64 2.65
C ASN A 93 18.82 21.88 3.65
N ARG A 94 19.02 22.81 4.56
CA ARG A 94 17.97 23.25 5.47
C ARG A 94 16.79 23.84 4.69
N GLY A 95 15.57 23.37 5.00
CA GLY A 95 14.36 23.75 4.30
C GLY A 95 14.11 22.99 3.01
N GLU A 96 15.00 22.08 2.62
CA GLU A 96 14.79 21.22 1.46
C GLU A 96 13.67 20.21 1.74
N GLU A 97 12.75 20.09 0.78
CA GLU A 97 11.65 19.14 0.84
C GLU A 97 12.13 17.76 0.46
N ILE A 98 12.05 16.82 1.40
CA ILE A 98 12.45 15.42 1.21
C ILE A 98 11.27 14.51 0.89
N TYR A 99 10.06 14.97 1.19
CA TYR A 99 8.81 14.29 0.88
C TYR A 99 7.73 15.30 0.59
N SER A 100 6.93 15.04 -0.44
CA SER A 100 5.78 15.85 -0.81
C SER A 100 4.75 14.99 -1.51
N LYS A 101 3.53 14.97 -0.98
CA LYS A 101 2.44 14.20 -1.57
C LYS A 101 1.10 14.86 -1.36
N HIS A 102 0.29 14.78 -2.42
CA HIS A 102 -1.08 15.25 -2.42
C HIS A 102 -2.05 14.06 -2.29
N PHE A 103 -3.11 14.24 -1.49
CA PHE A 103 -4.12 13.22 -1.23
C PHE A 103 -5.50 13.82 -1.45
N ASP A 104 -6.25 13.30 -2.42
CA ASP A 104 -7.63 13.66 -2.70
C ASP A 104 -8.57 12.81 -1.83
N ILE A 105 -8.64 13.16 -0.54
CA ILE A 105 -9.39 12.44 0.48
C ILE A 105 -10.41 13.37 1.12
N LEU A 106 -11.67 12.95 1.16
CA LEU A 106 -12.80 13.69 1.73
C LEU A 106 -13.06 13.38 3.21
N THR A 107 -12.31 12.46 3.78
CA THR A 107 -12.35 12.02 5.19
C THR A 107 -11.12 12.54 5.93
N PRO A 108 -11.01 12.39 7.24
CA PRO A 108 -9.75 12.61 7.94
C PRO A 108 -8.60 11.85 7.26
N LEU A 109 -7.44 12.50 7.20
CA LEU A 109 -6.24 11.86 6.65
C LEU A 109 -5.69 10.86 7.68
N ASP A 110 -5.57 9.61 7.26
CA ASP A 110 -5.01 8.52 8.06
C ASP A 110 -4.03 7.74 7.17
N ILE A 111 -2.74 8.01 7.33
CA ILE A 111 -1.70 7.43 6.48
C ILE A 111 -0.49 6.97 7.29
N TYR A 112 0.17 5.96 6.76
CA TYR A 112 1.44 5.45 7.27
C TYR A 112 2.53 5.72 6.24
N LEU A 113 3.64 6.31 6.70
CA LEU A 113 4.85 6.51 5.90
C LEU A 113 5.88 5.49 6.35
N SER A 114 6.26 4.63 5.43
CA SER A 114 7.27 3.60 5.66
C SER A 114 8.68 4.10 5.31
N ALA A 115 9.69 3.33 5.66
CA ALA A 115 11.06 3.59 5.23
C ALA A 115 11.26 3.52 3.70
N GLY A 116 10.29 2.95 2.96
CA GLY A 116 10.28 2.97 1.50
C GLY A 116 9.68 4.22 0.88
N ASP A 117 8.85 4.95 1.65
CA ASP A 117 8.22 6.18 1.17
C ASP A 117 9.12 7.40 1.37
N ILE A 118 9.92 7.39 2.44
CA ILE A 118 10.73 8.55 2.85
C ILE A 118 12.06 8.08 3.44
N ASP A 119 13.11 8.82 3.12
CA ASP A 119 14.46 8.57 3.62
C ASP A 119 14.81 9.64 4.68
N LEU A 120 14.81 9.20 5.94
CA LEU A 120 15.11 10.04 7.10
C LEU A 120 16.44 9.63 7.74
N GLU A 121 17.34 10.56 7.87
CA GLU A 121 18.64 10.32 8.51
C GLU A 121 18.56 10.39 10.04
N ASN A 122 19.38 9.59 10.70
CA ASN A 122 19.46 9.51 12.15
C ASN A 122 20.04 10.82 12.74
N ASN A 123 19.53 11.25 13.88
CA ASN A 123 19.90 12.48 14.58
C ASN A 123 19.63 13.77 13.79
N VAL A 124 18.73 13.74 12.82
CA VAL A 124 18.30 14.89 12.04
C VAL A 124 16.91 15.33 12.47
N SER A 125 16.72 16.64 12.54
CA SER A 125 15.42 17.25 12.84
C SER A 125 14.68 17.61 11.54
N TYR A 126 13.38 17.32 11.52
CA TYR A 126 12.48 17.53 10.38
C TYR A 126 11.25 18.32 10.80
N THR A 127 10.63 18.99 9.86
CA THR A 127 9.30 19.59 10.02
C THR A 127 8.34 18.96 9.03
N LEU A 128 7.28 18.36 9.56
CA LEU A 128 6.16 17.89 8.80
C LEU A 128 5.09 18.96 8.74
N THR A 129 4.66 19.32 7.56
CA THR A 129 3.60 20.29 7.29
C THR A 129 2.44 19.58 6.61
N CYS A 130 1.25 19.74 7.17
CA CYS A 130 -0.01 19.25 6.59
C CYS A 130 -0.89 20.44 6.27
N THR A 131 -1.22 20.60 4.99
CA THR A 131 -2.15 21.62 4.50
C THR A 131 -3.42 20.94 4.04
N VAL A 132 -4.56 21.37 4.56
CA VAL A 132 -5.88 20.89 4.12
C VAL A 132 -6.58 21.97 3.31
N ALA A 133 -7.07 21.63 2.13
CA ALA A 133 -7.96 22.46 1.33
C ALA A 133 -9.41 22.08 1.60
N MET A 134 -10.27 23.06 1.81
CA MET A 134 -11.68 22.91 2.13
C MET A 134 -12.58 23.25 0.93
N ASN A 135 -13.78 22.70 0.91
CA ASN A 135 -14.81 23.02 -0.10
C ASN A 135 -15.14 24.50 -0.22
N SER A 136 -14.88 25.31 0.83
CA SER A 136 -15.05 26.75 0.81
C SER A 136 -13.99 27.53 0.03
N GLY A 137 -12.93 26.88 -0.41
CA GLY A 137 -11.71 27.52 -0.93
C GLY A 137 -10.77 28.04 0.15
N LEU A 138 -11.07 27.79 1.43
CA LEU A 138 -10.15 28.06 2.54
C LEU A 138 -9.13 26.92 2.66
N SER A 139 -7.93 27.25 3.10
CA SER A 139 -6.91 26.27 3.45
C SER A 139 -6.40 26.53 4.87
N VAL A 140 -6.00 25.46 5.52
CA VAL A 140 -5.37 25.49 6.85
C VAL A 140 -4.10 24.67 6.80
N GLU A 141 -3.06 25.22 7.38
CA GLU A 141 -1.76 24.58 7.49
C GLU A 141 -1.38 24.40 8.95
N VAL A 142 -0.88 23.23 9.28
CA VAL A 142 -0.32 22.89 10.59
C VAL A 142 0.99 22.18 10.40
N SER A 143 2.00 22.59 11.18
CA SER A 143 3.32 21.98 11.15
C SER A 143 3.66 21.34 12.50
N ARG A 144 4.43 20.26 12.46
CA ARG A 144 5.02 19.59 13.61
C ARG A 144 6.48 19.30 13.33
N SER A 145 7.36 19.64 14.27
CA SER A 145 8.77 19.28 14.18
C SER A 145 9.03 18.02 14.99
N PHE A 146 9.92 17.17 14.49
CA PHE A 146 10.36 15.97 15.17
C PHE A 146 11.84 15.69 14.86
N THR A 147 12.51 14.97 15.75
CA THR A 147 13.89 14.52 15.56
C THR A 147 13.88 13.01 15.43
N VAL A 148 14.60 12.51 14.44
CA VAL A 148 14.77 11.09 14.19
C VAL A 148 15.92 10.55 15.04
N LEU A 149 15.64 9.48 15.80
CA LEU A 149 16.62 8.84 16.67
C LEU A 149 16.47 7.32 16.51
N TRP A 150 17.00 6.79 15.40
CA TRP A 150 16.98 5.36 15.14
C TRP A 150 17.99 4.63 16.03
N GLU A 151 17.52 3.85 16.99
CA GLU A 151 18.41 3.00 17.81
C GLU A 151 18.67 1.66 17.12
N ASP A 152 17.69 1.11 16.43
CA ASP A 152 17.81 -0.12 15.63
C ASP A 152 16.60 -0.23 14.69
N VAL A 153 16.71 0.35 13.51
CA VAL A 153 15.63 0.44 12.54
C VAL A 153 15.69 -0.77 11.60
N ALA A 154 14.55 -1.38 11.34
CA ALA A 154 14.45 -2.34 10.26
C ALA A 154 14.72 -1.65 8.90
N TYR A 155 15.56 -2.26 8.07
CA TYR A 155 15.73 -1.82 6.68
C TYR A 155 14.41 -1.97 5.94
N THR A 156 14.24 -1.23 4.86
CA THR A 156 13.08 -1.39 3.98
C THR A 156 13.07 -2.81 3.41
N PRO A 157 12.06 -3.63 3.73
CA PRO A 157 11.96 -4.97 3.15
C PRO A 157 11.53 -4.88 1.68
N ASN A 158 11.73 -5.97 0.94
CA ASN A 158 11.27 -6.11 -0.43
C ASN A 158 10.89 -7.57 -0.68
N ALA A 159 10.41 -7.90 -1.88
CA ALA A 159 10.12 -9.27 -2.28
C ALA A 159 10.34 -9.49 -3.78
N GLU A 160 10.79 -10.68 -4.12
CA GLU A 160 10.69 -11.20 -5.46
C GLU A 160 9.31 -11.85 -5.61
N ILE A 161 8.54 -11.46 -6.63
CA ILE A 161 7.18 -11.92 -6.85
C ILE A 161 7.08 -12.51 -8.26
N GLY A 162 6.73 -13.78 -8.32
CA GLY A 162 6.46 -14.52 -9.54
C GLY A 162 4.98 -14.91 -9.61
N ILE A 163 4.38 -14.84 -10.80
CA ILE A 163 3.01 -15.29 -11.05
C ILE A 163 3.05 -16.55 -11.91
N ASP A 164 2.49 -17.63 -11.40
CA ASP A 164 2.19 -18.80 -12.20
C ASP A 164 0.90 -18.57 -13.00
N ARG A 165 1.01 -18.62 -14.32
CA ARG A 165 -0.11 -18.33 -15.23
C ARG A 165 -1.06 -19.51 -15.44
N ASP A 166 -0.66 -20.70 -15.07
CA ASP A 166 -1.48 -21.91 -15.23
C ASP A 166 -2.44 -22.09 -14.05
N SER A 167 -1.93 -21.90 -12.84
CA SER A 167 -2.72 -21.96 -11.60
C SER A 167 -3.22 -20.58 -11.13
N PHE A 168 -2.69 -19.48 -11.70
CA PHE A 168 -2.94 -18.11 -11.24
C PHE A 168 -2.60 -17.91 -9.77
N THR A 169 -1.53 -18.54 -9.31
CA THR A 169 -0.98 -18.37 -7.96
C THR A 169 0.23 -17.44 -7.99
N ALA A 170 0.55 -16.83 -6.85
CA ALA A 170 1.73 -16.01 -6.73
C ALA A 170 2.75 -16.69 -5.80
N MET A 171 4.00 -16.66 -6.22
CA MET A 171 5.15 -17.04 -5.39
C MET A 171 5.84 -15.79 -4.91
N ILE A 172 6.03 -15.66 -3.60
CA ILE A 172 6.56 -14.47 -2.95
C ILE A 172 7.77 -14.89 -2.12
N ARG A 173 8.91 -14.29 -2.42
CA ARG A 173 10.15 -14.48 -1.66
C ARG A 173 10.51 -13.16 -1.00
N PRO A 174 10.12 -12.93 0.26
CA PRO A 174 10.43 -11.71 0.96
C PRO A 174 11.88 -11.70 1.41
N TYR A 175 12.49 -10.52 1.44
CA TYR A 175 13.84 -10.30 1.93
C TYR A 175 14.01 -8.90 2.51
N CYS A 176 14.96 -8.75 3.41
CA CYS A 176 15.36 -7.47 3.96
C CYS A 176 16.88 -7.39 3.95
N VAL A 177 17.41 -6.76 2.91
CA VAL A 177 18.85 -6.61 2.69
C VAL A 177 19.17 -5.15 2.37
N ARG A 178 20.32 -4.70 2.78
CA ARG A 178 20.89 -3.42 2.38
C ARG A 178 22.16 -3.66 1.60
N HIS A 179 22.22 -3.14 0.39
CA HIS A 179 23.46 -3.06 -0.35
C HIS A 179 24.23 -1.86 0.16
N LYS A 180 25.30 -2.11 0.92
CA LYS A 180 26.23 -1.05 1.28
C LYS A 180 27.33 -1.00 0.23
N THR A 181 27.27 0.00 -0.61
CA THR A 181 28.40 0.33 -1.47
C THR A 181 29.50 0.89 -0.58
N VAL A 182 30.51 0.10 -0.29
CA VAL A 182 31.66 0.59 0.43
C VAL A 182 32.50 1.40 -0.55
N LYS A 183 32.47 2.71 -0.42
CA LYS A 183 33.38 3.59 -1.14
C LYS A 183 34.77 3.42 -0.51
N ARG A 184 35.67 2.76 -1.20
CA ARG A 184 37.09 2.81 -0.83
C ARG A 184 37.64 4.16 -1.31
N VAL A 185 38.14 4.91 -0.37
CA VAL A 185 38.88 6.12 -0.67
C VAL A 185 40.31 5.69 -1.00
N VAL A 186 40.71 5.94 -2.21
CA VAL A 186 42.09 5.73 -2.64
C VAL A 186 42.75 7.11 -2.75
N ALA A 187 43.60 7.43 -1.80
CA ALA A 187 44.34 8.68 -1.87
C ALA A 187 45.48 8.55 -2.90
N ARG A 188 45.61 9.49 -3.79
CA ARG A 188 46.77 9.61 -4.67
C ARG A 188 47.71 10.64 -4.09
N LYS A 189 48.75 10.16 -3.42
CA LYS A 189 49.80 11.04 -2.94
C LYS A 189 50.98 10.96 -3.92
N ASN A 190 51.37 12.09 -4.50
CA ASN A 190 52.46 12.20 -5.49
C ASN A 190 52.31 11.26 -6.71
N GLY A 191 51.09 11.07 -7.21
CA GLY A 191 50.86 10.28 -8.42
C GLY A 191 50.74 8.76 -8.21
N VAL A 192 50.85 8.26 -6.98
CA VAL A 192 50.80 6.82 -6.63
C VAL A 192 49.52 6.52 -5.85
N PHE A 193 48.78 5.53 -6.29
CA PHE A 193 47.61 5.02 -5.57
C PHE A 193 48.06 4.19 -4.38
N SER A 194 47.55 4.52 -3.20
CA SER A 194 47.76 3.70 -2.01
C SER A 194 46.51 2.85 -1.78
N PRO A 195 46.59 1.52 -1.74
CA PRO A 195 45.46 0.63 -1.52
C PRO A 195 45.03 0.52 -0.05
N THR A 196 45.65 1.27 0.87
CA THR A 196 45.28 1.24 2.28
C THR A 196 44.08 2.12 2.57
N GLU A 197 43.13 1.58 3.33
CA GLU A 197 42.03 2.34 3.91
C GLU A 197 42.57 3.52 4.71
N GLN A 198 42.39 4.73 4.21
CA GLN A 198 42.59 5.93 4.99
C GLN A 198 41.24 6.51 5.35
N THR A 199 41.04 6.80 6.61
CA THR A 199 39.94 7.63 7.08
C THR A 199 40.19 9.01 6.48
N VAL A 200 39.50 9.33 5.41
CA VAL A 200 39.60 10.64 4.77
C VAL A 200 38.68 11.58 5.50
N GLY A 201 39.19 12.75 5.87
CA GLY A 201 38.43 13.84 6.41
C GLY A 201 37.39 14.36 5.38
N ARG A 202 36.64 15.37 5.72
CA ARG A 202 35.63 15.97 4.85
C ARG A 202 36.19 16.28 3.46
N VAL A 203 35.46 15.85 2.44
CA VAL A 203 35.76 16.16 1.04
C VAL A 203 34.92 17.32 0.61
N PHE A 204 35.54 18.37 0.08
CA PHE A 204 34.84 19.55 -0.44
C PHE A 204 34.76 19.48 -1.96
N GLY A 205 33.58 19.79 -2.51
CA GLY A 205 33.36 19.95 -3.94
C GLY A 205 32.47 18.87 -4.57
N GLU A 206 32.07 19.17 -5.79
CA GLU A 206 31.26 18.26 -6.60
C GLU A 206 32.07 17.04 -6.98
N ILE A 207 31.57 15.84 -6.64
CA ILE A 207 32.20 14.59 -7.01
C ILE A 207 31.85 14.29 -8.47
N VAL A 208 32.80 14.52 -9.36
CA VAL A 208 32.60 14.30 -10.79
C VAL A 208 33.25 12.98 -11.20
N PRO A 209 32.52 12.07 -11.91
CA PRO A 209 33.13 10.87 -12.47
C PRO A 209 34.15 11.26 -13.55
N ARG A 210 35.40 10.88 -13.40
CA ARG A 210 36.48 11.30 -14.33
C ARG A 210 37.14 10.19 -15.12
N THR A 211 37.22 8.98 -14.59
CA THR A 211 37.94 7.88 -15.28
C THR A 211 37.43 6.52 -14.85
N PHE A 212 37.75 5.51 -15.65
CA PHE A 212 37.61 4.11 -15.24
C PHE A 212 38.98 3.55 -14.85
N THR A 213 39.01 2.67 -13.85
CA THR A 213 40.22 1.90 -13.55
C THR A 213 40.44 0.83 -14.63
N ASP A 214 41.62 0.21 -14.64
CA ASP A 214 41.89 -0.93 -15.53
C ASP A 214 40.95 -2.12 -15.30
N ALA A 215 40.30 -2.19 -14.13
CA ALA A 215 39.27 -3.16 -13.80
C ALA A 215 37.84 -2.74 -14.24
N GLY A 216 37.67 -1.58 -14.87
CA GLY A 216 36.39 -1.08 -15.36
C GLY A 216 35.54 -0.36 -14.29
N GLU A 217 36.09 -0.02 -13.14
CA GLU A 217 35.41 0.68 -12.06
C GLU A 217 35.41 2.20 -12.28
N GLN A 218 34.29 2.84 -11.96
CA GLN A 218 34.14 4.29 -12.08
C GLN A 218 34.84 5.00 -10.91
N VAL A 219 35.77 5.91 -11.23
CA VAL A 219 36.55 6.64 -10.22
C VAL A 219 36.00 8.07 -10.10
N TYR A 220 35.75 8.48 -8.87
CA TYR A 220 35.32 9.83 -8.53
C TYR A 220 36.46 10.59 -7.87
N SER A 221 36.62 11.87 -8.18
CA SER A 221 37.69 12.69 -7.61
C SER A 221 37.12 13.79 -6.72
N GLY A 222 37.82 14.10 -5.63
CA GLY A 222 37.56 15.18 -4.71
C GLY A 222 38.87 15.71 -4.11
N ILE A 223 38.82 16.79 -3.37
CA ILE A 223 39.96 17.40 -2.70
C ILE A 223 39.71 17.37 -1.19
N THR A 224 40.72 16.93 -0.40
CA THR A 224 40.67 16.95 1.07
C THR A 224 40.84 18.35 1.64
N GLU A 225 40.60 18.54 2.94
CA GLU A 225 40.88 19.78 3.67
C GLU A 225 42.37 20.19 3.57
N ASP A 226 43.27 19.22 3.44
CA ASP A 226 44.71 19.43 3.29
C ASP A 226 45.13 19.69 1.83
N GLY A 227 44.19 19.73 0.90
CA GLY A 227 44.43 20.02 -0.51
C GLY A 227 44.93 18.80 -1.33
N ASP A 228 44.91 17.60 -0.76
CA ASP A 228 45.30 16.38 -1.46
C ASP A 228 44.16 15.90 -2.39
N GLU A 229 44.52 15.50 -3.61
CA GLU A 229 43.56 14.86 -4.51
C GLU A 229 43.17 13.46 -4.03
N VAL A 230 41.86 13.26 -3.87
CA VAL A 230 41.30 11.99 -3.41
C VAL A 230 40.43 11.39 -4.51
N TYR A 231 40.64 10.12 -4.79
CA TYR A 231 39.85 9.36 -5.75
C TYR A 231 39.00 8.35 -4.99
N TYR A 232 37.70 8.35 -5.26
CA TYR A 232 36.78 7.34 -4.76
C TYR A 232 36.64 6.25 -5.78
N CYS A 233 36.95 5.02 -5.37
CA CYS A 233 36.66 3.85 -6.17
C CYS A 233 35.46 3.13 -5.53
N THR A 234 34.46 2.81 -6.32
CA THR A 234 33.36 1.97 -5.89
C THR A 234 33.86 0.53 -5.92
N VAL A 235 34.19 -0.02 -4.78
CA VAL A 235 34.60 -1.41 -4.66
C VAL A 235 33.51 -2.15 -3.91
N ASP A 236 33.00 -3.18 -4.55
CA ASP A 236 32.05 -4.18 -4.05
C ASP A 236 30.83 -3.65 -3.27
N SER A 237 29.66 -3.95 -3.78
CA SER A 237 28.43 -3.89 -2.99
C SER A 237 28.44 -5.08 -2.03
N THR A 238 28.64 -4.82 -0.74
CA THR A 238 28.46 -5.87 0.28
C THR A 238 26.99 -5.91 0.64
N GLU A 239 26.37 -7.07 0.45
CA GLU A 239 25.01 -7.34 0.89
C GLU A 239 25.00 -7.60 2.40
N TYR A 240 24.21 -6.82 3.13
CA TYR A 240 23.98 -7.02 4.56
C TYR A 240 22.56 -7.56 4.75
N VAL A 241 22.47 -8.82 5.17
CA VAL A 241 21.21 -9.43 5.59
C VAL A 241 20.92 -8.99 7.01
N GLN A 242 19.82 -8.26 7.22
CA GLN A 242 19.46 -7.81 8.55
C GLN A 242 18.79 -8.92 9.35
N ASP A 243 19.06 -8.99 10.66
CA ASP A 243 18.44 -9.95 11.58
C ASP A 243 17.03 -9.49 11.99
N VAL A 244 16.09 -9.73 11.12
CA VAL A 244 14.70 -9.36 11.26
C VAL A 244 13.77 -10.55 11.00
N LEU A 245 12.55 -10.45 11.51
CA LEU A 245 11.42 -11.30 11.13
C LEU A 245 10.63 -10.62 10.02
N LEU A 246 10.27 -11.37 9.00
CA LEU A 246 9.47 -10.90 7.89
C LEU A 246 8.03 -11.39 8.00
N SER A 247 7.10 -10.57 7.56
CA SER A 247 5.69 -10.91 7.42
C SER A 247 5.19 -10.44 6.05
N VAL A 248 4.30 -11.23 5.47
CA VAL A 248 3.73 -10.97 4.15
C VAL A 248 2.23 -10.91 4.26
N TYR A 249 1.65 -9.85 3.73
CA TYR A 249 0.22 -9.62 3.67
C TYR A 249 -0.20 -9.40 2.22
N ARG A 250 -1.31 -10.02 1.81
CA ARG A 250 -1.99 -9.69 0.56
C ARG A 250 -2.92 -8.50 0.79
N ARG A 251 -2.89 -7.53 -0.11
CA ARG A 251 -3.85 -6.44 -0.11
C ARG A 251 -5.09 -6.84 -0.89
N GLU A 252 -6.24 -6.79 -0.23
CA GLU A 252 -7.53 -7.11 -0.82
C GLU A 252 -8.09 -5.96 -1.65
N PHE A 253 -9.10 -6.26 -2.47
CA PHE A 253 -9.76 -5.29 -3.33
C PHE A 253 -10.40 -4.13 -2.54
N ASP A 254 -10.94 -4.40 -1.37
CA ASP A 254 -11.53 -3.40 -0.46
C ASP A 254 -10.51 -2.56 0.30
N GLY A 255 -9.22 -2.83 0.09
CA GLY A 255 -8.09 -2.17 0.75
C GLY A 255 -7.66 -2.80 2.07
N GLY A 256 -8.34 -3.85 2.52
CA GLY A 256 -7.93 -4.67 3.67
C GLY A 256 -6.65 -5.47 3.39
N PHE A 257 -6.13 -6.12 4.43
CA PHE A 257 -4.97 -6.98 4.34
C PHE A 257 -5.30 -8.37 4.88
N THR A 258 -4.94 -9.39 4.12
CA THR A 258 -4.97 -10.79 4.55
C THR A 258 -3.55 -11.25 4.83
N GLU A 259 -3.32 -11.77 6.03
CA GLU A 259 -2.03 -12.34 6.42
C GLU A 259 -1.78 -13.64 5.64
N LEU A 260 -0.63 -13.71 4.97
CA LEU A 260 -0.18 -14.92 4.27
C LEU A 260 0.85 -15.69 5.10
N ALA A 261 1.78 -14.96 5.70
CA ALA A 261 2.79 -15.54 6.58
C ALA A 261 3.38 -14.50 7.52
N THR A 262 3.75 -14.92 8.72
CA THR A 262 4.43 -14.09 9.71
C THR A 262 5.58 -14.82 10.39
N GLY A 263 6.50 -14.05 10.96
CA GLY A 263 7.62 -14.59 11.73
C GLY A 263 8.68 -15.32 10.90
N LEU A 264 8.75 -15.03 9.60
CA LEU A 264 9.75 -15.63 8.72
C LEU A 264 11.15 -15.09 9.05
N ASP A 265 12.10 -15.97 9.20
CA ASP A 265 13.48 -15.58 9.45
C ASP A 265 14.15 -15.08 8.17
N ASN A 266 14.57 -13.81 8.14
CA ASN A 266 15.23 -13.21 6.97
C ASN A 266 16.55 -13.90 6.59
N ALA A 267 17.21 -14.59 7.54
CA ALA A 267 18.42 -15.37 7.24
C ALA A 267 18.11 -16.63 6.41
N LYS A 268 16.84 -17.04 6.35
CA LYS A 268 16.39 -18.19 5.58
C LYS A 268 15.61 -17.69 4.37
N SER A 269 16.05 -18.13 3.19
CA SER A 269 15.29 -17.86 1.97
C SER A 269 14.01 -18.71 1.97
N THR A 270 12.87 -18.08 2.28
CA THR A 270 11.56 -18.77 2.33
C THR A 270 10.68 -18.24 1.21
N THR A 271 10.14 -19.15 0.41
CA THR A 271 9.14 -18.81 -0.61
C THR A 271 7.74 -19.10 -0.06
N ILE A 272 6.87 -18.11 -0.16
CA ILE A 272 5.47 -18.19 0.25
C ILE A 272 4.62 -18.27 -1.01
N ILE A 273 3.57 -19.05 -0.93
CA ILE A 273 2.59 -19.17 -2.01
C ILE A 273 1.33 -18.44 -1.57
N ASP A 274 0.90 -17.51 -2.41
CA ASP A 274 -0.45 -17.00 -2.35
C ASP A 274 -1.32 -17.74 -3.35
N PRO A 275 -2.28 -18.53 -2.87
CA PRO A 275 -3.18 -19.28 -3.73
C PRO A 275 -4.19 -18.41 -4.45
N HIS A 276 -4.48 -17.25 -3.89
CA HIS A 276 -5.62 -16.44 -4.26
C HIS A 276 -5.25 -14.98 -4.56
N PRO A 277 -4.19 -14.70 -5.35
CA PRO A 277 -3.89 -13.32 -5.73
C PRO A 277 -5.05 -12.73 -6.53
N SER A 278 -5.27 -11.42 -6.41
CA SER A 278 -6.24 -10.71 -7.23
C SER A 278 -5.97 -10.91 -8.71
N LEU A 279 -6.99 -11.21 -9.52
CA LEU A 279 -6.83 -11.48 -10.95
C LEU A 279 -6.48 -10.25 -11.79
N ASP A 280 -6.69 -9.06 -11.26
CA ASP A 280 -6.23 -7.80 -11.88
C ASP A 280 -4.73 -7.61 -11.59
N TYR A 281 -4.42 -7.18 -10.38
CA TYR A 281 -3.05 -6.98 -9.90
C TYR A 281 -2.88 -7.60 -8.51
N ALA A 282 -1.96 -8.53 -8.40
CA ALA A 282 -1.51 -9.02 -7.11
C ALA A 282 -0.75 -7.91 -6.38
N ARG A 283 -1.18 -7.53 -5.20
CA ARG A 283 -0.59 -6.47 -4.37
C ARG A 283 -0.30 -7.03 -2.99
N TYR A 284 0.90 -6.71 -2.50
CA TYR A 284 1.36 -7.22 -1.24
C TYR A 284 1.92 -6.11 -0.37
N ARG A 285 1.98 -6.36 0.92
CA ARG A 285 2.75 -5.60 1.90
C ARG A 285 3.76 -6.53 2.53
N ILE A 286 5.03 -6.14 2.51
CA ILE A 286 6.11 -6.83 3.18
C ILE A 286 6.47 -6.04 4.42
N VAL A 287 6.52 -6.70 5.55
CA VAL A 287 6.83 -6.09 6.85
C VAL A 287 8.10 -6.72 7.41
N ALA A 288 9.03 -5.91 7.84
CA ALA A 288 10.23 -6.34 8.57
C ALA A 288 10.14 -5.85 10.02
N THR A 289 10.40 -6.74 10.97
CA THR A 289 10.41 -6.44 12.40
C THR A 289 11.76 -6.84 12.98
N THR A 290 12.49 -5.90 13.58
CA THR A 290 13.78 -6.21 14.23
C THR A 290 13.54 -7.13 15.44
N LYS A 291 14.40 -8.15 15.59
CA LYS A 291 14.28 -9.10 16.71
C LYS A 291 14.69 -8.47 18.04
N SER A 292 15.56 -7.46 18.02
CA SER A 292 16.11 -6.81 19.20
C SER A 292 15.16 -5.80 19.83
N THR A 293 14.62 -4.88 19.03
CA THR A 293 13.81 -3.74 19.51
C THR A 293 12.33 -3.87 19.17
N GLY A 294 11.96 -4.74 18.21
CA GLY A 294 10.61 -4.81 17.68
C GLY A 294 10.27 -3.63 16.74
N ALA A 295 11.27 -2.85 16.32
CA ALA A 295 11.07 -1.80 15.34
C ALA A 295 10.58 -2.38 14.01
N VAL A 296 9.61 -1.72 13.41
CA VAL A 296 8.89 -2.21 12.23
C VAL A 296 9.16 -1.29 11.04
N SER A 297 9.44 -1.88 9.90
CA SER A 297 9.44 -1.20 8.60
C SER A 297 8.60 -2.00 7.62
N PHE A 298 7.95 -1.34 6.67
CA PHE A 298 7.20 -2.04 5.64
C PHE A 298 7.37 -1.39 4.26
N TYR A 299 7.08 -2.16 3.24
CA TYR A 299 7.08 -1.73 1.85
C TYR A 299 5.94 -2.39 1.09
N ASP A 300 5.28 -1.61 0.26
CA ASP A 300 4.24 -2.07 -0.66
C ASP A 300 4.84 -2.10 -2.08
N PRO A 301 5.33 -3.26 -2.56
CA PRO A 301 5.86 -3.37 -3.93
C PRO A 301 4.80 -3.00 -4.97
N PRO A 302 5.22 -2.57 -6.17
CA PRO A 302 4.31 -2.36 -7.28
C PRO A 302 3.45 -3.61 -7.54
N GLY A 303 2.19 -3.40 -7.89
CA GLY A 303 1.28 -4.51 -8.20
C GLY A 303 1.76 -5.32 -9.41
N HIS A 304 1.68 -6.63 -9.32
CA HIS A 304 2.05 -7.58 -10.38
C HIS A 304 0.80 -7.99 -11.15
N PRO A 305 0.76 -7.80 -12.49
CA PRO A 305 -0.39 -8.17 -13.29
C PRO A 305 -0.55 -9.70 -13.33
N VAL A 306 -1.70 -10.19 -12.93
CA VAL A 306 -2.08 -11.60 -13.01
C VAL A 306 -2.75 -11.90 -14.35
N ASN A 307 -3.43 -10.89 -14.94
CA ASN A 307 -4.11 -10.95 -16.24
C ASN A 307 -5.15 -12.07 -16.34
N GLY A 308 -5.93 -12.25 -15.29
CA GLY A 308 -7.04 -13.18 -15.29
C GLY A 308 -8.27 -12.57 -15.96
N GLU A 309 -8.50 -12.89 -17.24
CA GLU A 309 -9.67 -12.39 -17.99
C GLU A 309 -10.95 -13.23 -17.77
N ALA A 310 -10.87 -14.26 -16.94
CA ALA A 310 -11.96 -15.20 -16.68
C ALA A 310 -12.27 -15.23 -15.18
N VAL A 311 -13.50 -15.64 -14.84
CA VAL A 311 -13.80 -15.97 -13.45
C VAL A 311 -13.13 -17.31 -13.12
N ILE A 312 -12.47 -17.36 -11.97
CA ILE A 312 -11.80 -18.55 -11.47
C ILE A 312 -12.48 -19.02 -10.19
N ILE A 313 -12.80 -20.29 -10.13
CA ILE A 313 -13.38 -20.95 -8.95
C ILE A 313 -12.42 -22.07 -8.55
N GLN A 314 -12.02 -22.08 -7.28
CA GLN A 314 -11.09 -23.04 -6.70
C GLN A 314 -11.74 -23.77 -5.53
N TRP A 315 -11.49 -25.07 -5.43
CA TRP A 315 -11.98 -25.91 -4.33
C TRP A 315 -11.09 -27.13 -4.17
N ASP A 316 -11.25 -27.87 -3.08
CA ASP A 316 -10.48 -29.07 -2.79
C ASP A 316 -8.97 -28.78 -2.80
N GLU A 317 -8.59 -27.72 -2.09
CA GLU A 317 -7.22 -27.24 -2.09
C GLU A 317 -6.41 -28.00 -1.05
N GLU A 318 -5.37 -28.67 -1.49
CA GLU A 318 -4.35 -29.23 -0.63
C GLU A 318 -3.02 -28.53 -0.87
N TRP A 319 -2.39 -28.14 0.21
CA TRP A 319 -1.09 -27.46 0.21
C TRP A 319 -0.02 -28.44 0.66
N SER A 320 1.04 -28.57 -0.10
CA SER A 320 2.22 -29.26 0.37
C SER A 320 3.09 -28.29 1.14
N ASP A 321 3.40 -28.59 2.41
CA ASP A 321 4.41 -27.87 3.17
C ASP A 321 5.74 -27.94 2.43
N PHE A 322 6.22 -26.79 1.96
CA PHE A 322 7.55 -26.69 1.39
C PHE A 322 8.57 -26.60 2.51
N GLU A 323 9.16 -27.71 2.86
CA GLU A 323 10.48 -27.66 3.47
C GLU A 323 11.48 -27.15 2.41
N THR A 324 12.14 -26.10 2.75
CA THR A 324 13.24 -25.30 2.20
C THR A 324 14.23 -25.97 1.20
N ASN A 325 13.78 -26.74 0.24
CA ASN A 325 14.60 -27.28 -0.80
C ASN A 325 14.22 -26.67 -2.15
N GLU A 326 15.03 -25.72 -2.64
CA GLU A 326 14.79 -25.01 -3.91
C GLU A 326 14.52 -25.96 -5.09
N GLU A 327 15.13 -27.16 -5.09
CA GLU A 327 14.91 -28.17 -6.12
C GLU A 327 13.56 -28.86 -6.00
N ALA A 328 13.01 -29.03 -4.81
CA ALA A 328 11.70 -29.63 -4.59
C ALA A 328 10.55 -28.65 -4.94
N ALA A 329 10.76 -27.36 -4.71
CA ALA A 329 9.81 -26.32 -5.07
C ALA A 329 9.64 -26.15 -6.59
N LEU A 330 10.66 -26.48 -7.36
CA LEU A 330 10.63 -26.46 -8.82
C LEU A 330 10.05 -27.75 -9.44
N ALA A 331 10.01 -28.86 -8.68
CA ALA A 331 9.67 -30.18 -9.20
C ALA A 331 8.19 -30.58 -9.03
N GLN A 332 7.46 -29.95 -8.11
CA GLN A 332 6.02 -30.21 -7.90
C GLN A 332 5.26 -28.88 -7.77
N PRO A 333 4.08 -28.78 -8.42
CA PRO A 333 3.23 -27.62 -8.15
C PRO A 333 2.87 -27.64 -6.66
N PRO A 334 3.07 -26.50 -5.96
CA PRO A 334 2.82 -26.38 -4.52
C PRO A 334 1.37 -26.52 -4.14
N TRP A 335 0.51 -26.52 -5.11
CA TRP A 335 -0.92 -26.57 -4.98
C TRP A 335 -1.47 -27.74 -5.75
N SER A 336 -2.26 -28.57 -5.09
CA SER A 336 -3.13 -29.55 -5.69
C SER A 336 -4.57 -29.18 -5.33
N GLY A 337 -5.45 -29.28 -6.29
CA GLY A 337 -6.85 -28.93 -6.10
C GLY A 337 -7.60 -28.90 -7.41
N SER A 338 -8.83 -28.44 -7.34
CA SER A 338 -9.68 -28.26 -8.50
C SER A 338 -9.79 -26.78 -8.85
N LEU A 339 -9.42 -26.44 -10.08
CA LEU A 339 -9.52 -25.10 -10.64
C LEU A 339 -10.48 -25.12 -11.82
N LEU A 340 -11.48 -24.25 -11.80
CA LEU A 340 -12.40 -24.03 -12.91
C LEU A 340 -12.20 -22.61 -13.41
N ARG A 341 -11.80 -22.47 -14.67
CA ARG A 341 -11.76 -21.22 -15.39
C ARG A 341 -13.01 -21.10 -16.26
N LEU A 342 -13.77 -20.02 -16.05
CA LEU A 342 -14.95 -19.71 -16.86
C LEU A 342 -14.60 -18.63 -17.89
N PRO A 343 -14.16 -19.00 -19.11
CA PRO A 343 -13.75 -18.06 -20.15
C PRO A 343 -14.94 -17.43 -20.90
N TYR A 344 -16.14 -17.91 -20.60
CA TYR A 344 -17.36 -17.45 -21.23
C TYR A 344 -17.86 -16.17 -20.58
N ASN A 345 -18.60 -15.37 -21.36
CA ASN A 345 -19.24 -14.18 -20.83
C ASN A 345 -20.29 -14.60 -19.79
N VAL A 346 -19.95 -14.42 -18.54
CA VAL A 346 -20.80 -14.73 -17.39
C VAL A 346 -21.63 -13.51 -17.07
N ASP A 347 -22.95 -13.66 -17.13
CA ASP A 347 -23.88 -12.59 -16.72
C ASP A 347 -24.07 -12.68 -15.19
N ILE A 348 -23.47 -11.76 -14.46
CA ILE A 348 -23.46 -11.72 -13.00
C ILE A 348 -24.49 -10.71 -12.51
N SER A 349 -25.45 -11.20 -11.74
CA SER A 349 -26.47 -10.38 -11.09
C SER A 349 -26.32 -10.47 -9.57
N ASP A 350 -25.77 -9.43 -8.97
CA ASP A 350 -25.54 -9.35 -7.54
C ASP A 350 -26.79 -8.83 -6.80
N SER A 351 -27.07 -9.44 -5.65
CA SER A 351 -28.09 -9.02 -4.72
C SER A 351 -27.53 -8.96 -3.31
N THR A 352 -27.62 -7.81 -2.70
CA THR A 352 -27.24 -7.62 -1.28
C THR A 352 -28.50 -7.56 -0.45
N GLN A 353 -28.66 -8.50 0.45
CA GLN A 353 -29.77 -8.54 1.41
C GLN A 353 -29.18 -8.31 2.81
N PRO A 354 -29.23 -7.06 3.32
CA PRO A 354 -28.83 -6.84 4.71
C PRO A 354 -29.79 -7.60 5.63
N ASP A 355 -29.25 -8.18 6.71
CA ASP A 355 -30.09 -8.75 7.75
C ASP A 355 -30.88 -7.63 8.41
N VAL A 356 -32.16 -7.53 8.06
CA VAL A 356 -33.05 -6.49 8.55
C VAL A 356 -34.37 -7.12 9.01
N THR A 357 -34.75 -6.81 10.25
CA THR A 357 -36.06 -7.15 10.78
C THR A 357 -36.91 -5.90 10.85
N LEU A 358 -38.04 -5.91 10.16
CA LEU A 358 -39.02 -4.83 10.17
C LEU A 358 -40.10 -5.11 11.24
N VAL A 359 -40.19 -4.25 12.25
CA VAL A 359 -41.17 -4.37 13.33
C VAL A 359 -42.20 -3.25 13.23
N SER A 360 -43.47 -3.65 13.09
CA SER A 360 -44.59 -2.72 13.06
C SER A 360 -45.09 -2.43 14.47
N PHE A 361 -45.17 -1.17 14.82
CA PHE A 361 -45.73 -0.72 16.09
C PHE A 361 -47.10 -0.04 15.87
N ILE A 362 -48.02 -0.28 16.81
CA ILE A 362 -49.32 0.38 16.81
C ILE A 362 -49.12 1.90 16.98
N GLY A 363 -49.72 2.68 16.10
CA GLY A 363 -49.65 4.15 16.09
C GLY A 363 -48.48 4.74 15.26
N ARG A 364 -47.70 3.91 14.58
CA ARG A 364 -46.75 4.38 13.57
C ARG A 364 -47.25 4.05 12.16
N SER A 365 -47.04 4.99 11.23
CA SER A 365 -47.42 4.80 9.82
C SER A 365 -46.46 3.89 9.04
N HIS A 366 -45.24 3.69 9.56
CA HIS A 366 -44.21 2.85 8.93
C HIS A 366 -43.49 1.97 9.97
N PRO A 367 -43.07 0.75 9.58
CA PRO A 367 -42.28 -0.13 10.46
C PRO A 367 -40.92 0.47 10.81
N VAL A 368 -40.36 0.03 11.93
CA VAL A 368 -38.99 0.34 12.35
C VAL A 368 -38.08 -0.79 11.88
N ALA A 369 -36.96 -0.44 11.24
CA ALA A 369 -35.97 -1.39 10.82
C ALA A 369 -34.92 -1.62 11.92
N TYR A 370 -34.65 -2.87 12.23
CA TYR A 370 -33.54 -3.30 13.06
C TYR A 370 -32.55 -4.07 12.20
N TYR A 371 -31.30 -3.65 12.19
CA TYR A 371 -30.25 -4.22 11.37
C TYR A 371 -29.43 -5.19 12.19
N GLY A 372 -29.22 -6.40 11.65
CA GLY A 372 -28.24 -7.36 12.14
C GLY A 372 -26.83 -7.02 11.64
N THR A 373 -25.87 -7.84 12.02
CA THR A 373 -24.44 -7.68 11.64
C THR A 373 -24.08 -8.34 10.33
N GLN A 374 -24.93 -9.23 9.80
CA GLN A 374 -24.64 -10.00 8.59
C GLN A 374 -25.05 -9.23 7.34
N LYS A 375 -24.16 -9.24 6.34
CA LYS A 375 -24.43 -8.79 4.98
C LYS A 375 -24.63 -10.03 4.10
N GLY A 376 -25.87 -10.43 3.85
CA GLY A 376 -26.14 -11.50 2.89
C GLY A 376 -25.87 -11.01 1.47
N VAL A 377 -24.77 -11.44 0.85
CA VAL A 377 -24.47 -11.18 -0.55
C VAL A 377 -24.66 -12.47 -1.33
N SER A 378 -25.59 -12.45 -2.29
CA SER A 378 -25.82 -13.56 -3.19
C SER A 378 -25.80 -13.06 -4.64
N SER A 379 -25.27 -13.89 -5.53
CA SER A 379 -25.15 -13.62 -6.96
C SER A 379 -25.77 -14.73 -7.75
N ASN A 380 -26.42 -14.37 -8.84
CA ASN A 380 -26.95 -15.30 -9.82
C ASN A 380 -26.16 -15.15 -11.11
N TRP A 381 -25.46 -16.19 -11.50
CA TRP A 381 -24.61 -16.17 -12.69
C TRP A 381 -25.20 -17.05 -13.77
N ASN A 382 -25.44 -16.45 -14.92
CA ASN A 382 -25.97 -17.14 -16.07
C ASN A 382 -24.92 -17.20 -17.17
N MET A 383 -24.74 -18.37 -17.75
CA MET A 383 -23.81 -18.59 -18.85
C MET A 383 -24.32 -19.69 -19.79
N VAL A 384 -23.76 -19.69 -20.99
CA VAL A 384 -24.05 -20.70 -21.99
C VAL A 384 -22.76 -21.38 -22.42
N ILE A 385 -22.64 -22.67 -22.22
CA ILE A 385 -21.43 -23.44 -22.49
C ILE A 385 -21.66 -24.28 -23.75
N PRO A 386 -20.72 -24.31 -24.71
CA PRO A 386 -20.79 -25.23 -25.85
C PRO A 386 -20.83 -26.69 -25.38
N SER A 387 -21.68 -27.51 -25.97
CA SER A 387 -21.77 -28.95 -25.63
C SER A 387 -20.48 -29.72 -25.99
N THR A 388 -19.61 -29.13 -26.80
CA THR A 388 -18.29 -29.65 -27.15
C THR A 388 -17.23 -29.40 -26.07
N ASP A 389 -17.42 -28.42 -25.20
CA ASP A 389 -16.53 -28.12 -24.07
C ASP A 389 -16.83 -29.05 -22.89
N LYS A 390 -16.36 -30.27 -23.04
CA LYS A 390 -16.61 -31.32 -22.05
C LYS A 390 -15.81 -31.11 -20.77
N GLU A 391 -14.65 -30.45 -20.86
CA GLU A 391 -13.78 -30.19 -19.72
C GLU A 391 -14.47 -29.26 -18.72
N THR A 392 -14.93 -28.10 -19.17
CA THR A 392 -15.68 -27.13 -18.33
C THR A 392 -16.95 -27.76 -17.78
N LEU A 393 -17.69 -28.54 -18.61
CA LEU A 393 -18.91 -29.22 -18.16
C LEU A 393 -18.63 -30.29 -17.09
N TYR A 394 -17.54 -31.04 -17.19
CA TYR A 394 -17.14 -32.03 -16.17
C TYR A 394 -16.68 -31.31 -14.89
N ALA A 395 -15.93 -30.24 -14.99
CA ALA A 395 -15.53 -29.46 -13.84
C ALA A 395 -16.74 -28.88 -13.08
N LEU A 396 -17.73 -28.32 -13.81
CA LEU A 396 -18.98 -27.84 -13.22
C LEU A 396 -19.80 -28.94 -12.57
N ARG A 397 -19.78 -30.17 -13.14
CA ARG A 397 -20.44 -31.32 -12.50
C ARG A 397 -19.72 -31.78 -11.24
N ARG A 398 -18.39 -31.72 -11.19
CA ARG A 398 -17.63 -31.96 -9.96
C ARG A 398 -17.97 -30.89 -8.91
N LEU A 399 -17.99 -29.64 -9.31
CA LEU A 399 -18.37 -28.52 -8.45
C LEU A 399 -19.80 -28.69 -7.91
N SER A 400 -20.76 -29.16 -8.72
CA SER A 400 -22.14 -29.38 -8.26
C SER A 400 -22.28 -30.47 -7.18
N ASN A 401 -21.31 -31.38 -7.07
CA ASN A 401 -21.25 -32.43 -6.05
C ASN A 401 -20.35 -32.05 -4.87
N TRP A 402 -19.67 -30.91 -4.95
CA TRP A 402 -18.81 -30.42 -3.87
C TRP A 402 -19.63 -29.96 -2.67
N MET A 403 -19.28 -30.41 -1.45
CA MET A 403 -19.98 -30.10 -0.21
C MET A 403 -19.21 -29.20 0.72
N GLY A 404 -18.33 -28.34 0.19
CA GLY A 404 -17.51 -27.38 0.92
C GLY A 404 -17.62 -25.97 0.34
N ASN A 405 -16.92 -25.05 0.96
CA ASN A 405 -16.75 -23.71 0.43
C ASN A 405 -15.80 -23.73 -0.75
N VAL A 406 -15.91 -22.73 -1.60
CA VAL A 406 -15.03 -22.52 -2.75
C VAL A 406 -14.49 -21.10 -2.70
N TYR A 407 -13.31 -20.88 -3.25
CA TYR A 407 -12.80 -19.54 -3.43
C TYR A 407 -13.06 -19.03 -4.84
N VAL A 408 -13.67 -17.87 -4.94
CA VAL A 408 -14.05 -17.23 -6.20
C VAL A 408 -13.17 -16.03 -6.44
N ARG A 409 -12.61 -15.90 -7.63
CA ARG A 409 -11.86 -14.73 -8.08
C ARG A 409 -12.48 -14.17 -9.35
N GLU A 410 -12.77 -12.89 -9.35
CA GLU A 410 -13.34 -12.19 -10.49
C GLU A 410 -12.30 -11.34 -11.21
N PRO A 411 -12.43 -11.12 -12.53
CA PRO A 411 -11.51 -10.26 -13.30
C PRO A 411 -11.45 -8.81 -12.79
N SER A 412 -12.48 -8.38 -12.07
CA SER A 412 -12.55 -7.07 -11.41
C SER A 412 -11.52 -6.89 -10.29
N GLY A 413 -10.89 -7.99 -9.85
CA GLY A 413 -9.96 -8.04 -8.73
C GLY A 413 -10.60 -8.49 -7.42
N SER A 414 -11.91 -8.69 -7.39
CA SER A 414 -12.63 -9.20 -6.22
C SER A 414 -12.33 -10.69 -6.02
N GLY A 415 -12.04 -11.07 -4.75
CA GLY A 415 -11.88 -12.46 -4.33
C GLY A 415 -12.64 -12.71 -3.03
N TYR A 416 -13.32 -13.84 -2.93
CA TYR A 416 -14.11 -14.18 -1.74
C TYR A 416 -14.45 -15.65 -1.64
N TRP A 417 -14.72 -16.12 -0.43
CA TRP A 417 -15.27 -17.45 -0.18
C TRP A 417 -16.75 -17.49 -0.48
N ALA A 418 -17.21 -18.58 -1.08
CA ALA A 418 -18.59 -18.76 -1.46
C ALA A 418 -19.06 -20.21 -1.32
N ASN A 419 -20.36 -20.37 -1.15
CA ASN A 419 -21.08 -21.61 -1.42
C ASN A 419 -21.74 -21.47 -2.79
N ILE A 420 -21.55 -22.47 -3.66
CA ILE A 420 -22.05 -22.43 -5.03
C ILE A 420 -22.99 -23.62 -5.28
N ARG A 421 -24.15 -23.31 -5.85
CA ARG A 421 -25.08 -24.30 -6.36
C ARG A 421 -25.14 -24.21 -7.88
N VAL A 422 -24.94 -25.32 -8.57
CA VAL A 422 -24.89 -25.39 -10.04
C VAL A 422 -26.19 -25.99 -10.55
N SER A 423 -26.81 -25.32 -11.51
CA SER A 423 -28.01 -25.82 -12.21
C SER A 423 -27.74 -25.89 -13.70
N PHE A 424 -28.06 -27.04 -14.30
CA PHE A 424 -27.93 -27.26 -15.73
C PHE A 424 -29.32 -27.34 -16.37
N SER A 425 -29.51 -26.66 -17.50
CA SER A 425 -30.67 -26.79 -18.34
C SER A 425 -30.27 -27.42 -19.65
N GLN A 426 -30.38 -28.76 -19.74
CA GLN A 426 -29.94 -29.53 -20.90
C GLN A 426 -31.15 -30.15 -21.63
N LYS A 427 -31.26 -29.86 -22.91
CA LYS A 427 -32.15 -30.57 -23.82
C LYS A 427 -31.34 -31.49 -24.71
N HIS A 428 -31.95 -32.55 -25.19
CA HIS A 428 -31.31 -33.49 -26.12
C HIS A 428 -30.93 -32.78 -27.42
N CYS A 429 -29.71 -33.05 -27.92
CA CYS A 429 -29.18 -32.57 -29.21
C CYS A 429 -28.97 -31.04 -29.29
N GLU A 430 -28.84 -30.33 -28.19
CA GLU A 430 -28.48 -28.89 -28.23
C GLU A 430 -26.96 -28.70 -28.38
N LEU A 431 -26.59 -27.67 -29.14
CA LEU A 431 -25.18 -27.25 -29.33
C LEU A 431 -24.62 -26.54 -28.12
N THR A 432 -25.48 -26.03 -27.26
CA THR A 432 -25.13 -25.24 -26.09
C THR A 432 -25.93 -25.68 -24.88
N ILE A 433 -25.34 -25.58 -23.72
CA ILE A 433 -25.92 -25.93 -22.43
C ILE A 433 -25.99 -24.64 -21.56
N PRO A 434 -27.20 -24.15 -21.28
CA PRO A 434 -27.35 -23.08 -20.29
C PRO A 434 -27.00 -23.59 -18.88
N VAL A 435 -26.19 -22.86 -18.17
CA VAL A 435 -25.77 -23.12 -16.78
C VAL A 435 -26.05 -21.94 -15.93
N THR A 436 -26.60 -22.16 -14.75
CA THR A 436 -26.82 -21.12 -13.75
C THR A 436 -26.08 -21.52 -12.47
N LEU A 437 -25.27 -20.59 -11.94
CA LEU A 437 -24.62 -20.69 -10.64
C LEU A 437 -25.30 -19.75 -9.66
N ASN A 438 -25.79 -20.28 -8.54
CA ASN A 438 -26.23 -19.48 -7.41
C ASN A 438 -25.05 -19.41 -6.43
N VAL A 439 -24.45 -18.24 -6.31
CA VAL A 439 -23.26 -17.97 -5.50
C VAL A 439 -23.67 -17.22 -4.26
N SER A 440 -23.39 -17.76 -3.09
CA SER A 440 -23.62 -17.10 -1.81
C SER A 440 -22.28 -16.85 -1.13
N ARG A 441 -21.94 -15.60 -0.87
CA ARG A 441 -20.70 -15.27 -0.16
C ARG A 441 -20.79 -15.75 1.27
N VAL A 442 -19.71 -16.35 1.77
CA VAL A 442 -19.58 -16.88 3.12
C VAL A 442 -18.31 -16.33 3.77
N ASP A 443 -18.28 -16.31 5.09
CA ASP A 443 -17.05 -15.99 5.81
C ASP A 443 -16.04 -17.13 5.59
N GLY A 444 -14.74 -16.76 5.61
CA GLY A 444 -13.63 -17.58 5.14
C GLY A 444 -13.63 -19.03 5.55
N GLY A 445 -12.91 -19.82 4.78
CA GLY A 445 -12.83 -21.26 4.96
C GLY A 445 -12.40 -21.66 6.36
N ALA A 446 -13.27 -22.38 7.05
CA ALA A 446 -12.95 -23.13 8.26
C ALA A 446 -12.39 -24.50 7.86
#